data_fc69dc8f027c1ad8e372ce7c8cc97365
#
_entry.id   fc69dc8f027c1ad8e372ce7c8cc97365
#
_cell.length_a   1.000
_cell.length_b   1.000
_cell.length_c   1.000
_cell.angle_alpha   90.00
_cell.angle_beta   90.00
_cell.angle_gamma   90.00
#
_symmetry.space_group_name_H-M   'P 1'
#
loop_
_entity.id
_entity.type
_entity.pdbx_description
1 polymer ?
#
loop_
_entity_poly.entity_id
_entity_poly.type
_entity_poly.pdbx_seq_one_letter_code
_entity_poly.pdbx_strand_id
1 'polypeptide(L)'
;MTAGFLSGLLALLLGATGPAPSHCPPGHPACRETYGRIVYVERVDPDGDGDAHFVIVDPQGITLPGLTAIDVRAGLRPHPLPGPGELISAAGPVQTGSYGQSQIHALELHVTR
;
A
#
# COMPACT_ATOMS: atom_id res chain seq x y z
N MET A 1 17.46 -5.64 33.01
CA MET A 1 17.47 -6.82 32.15
C MET A 1 16.07 -7.23 31.73
N THR A 2 15.18 -7.44 32.70
CA THR A 2 13.79 -7.82 32.40
C THR A 2 13.03 -6.77 31.63
N ALA A 3 13.31 -5.48 31.85
CA ALA A 3 12.64 -4.39 31.12
C ALA A 3 12.95 -4.43 29.63
N GLY A 4 14.19 -4.72 29.24
CA GLY A 4 14.56 -4.84 27.82
C GLY A 4 13.91 -6.01 27.15
N PHE A 5 13.77 -7.13 27.85
CA PHE A 5 13.08 -8.29 27.33
C PHE A 5 11.59 -8.02 27.10
N LEU A 6 10.93 -7.37 28.06
CA LEU A 6 9.52 -7.03 27.92
C LEU A 6 9.28 -6.06 26.76
N SER A 7 10.18 -5.10 26.54
CA SER A 7 10.08 -4.18 25.41
C SER A 7 10.18 -4.92 24.09
N GLY A 8 11.07 -5.90 23.98
CA GLY A 8 11.19 -6.71 22.76
C GLY A 8 9.94 -7.50 22.48
N LEU A 9 9.33 -8.10 23.49
CA LEU A 9 8.10 -8.85 23.35
C LEU A 9 6.93 -7.95 22.91
N LEU A 10 6.82 -6.77 23.50
CA LEU A 10 5.80 -5.81 23.13
C LEU A 10 5.95 -5.35 21.70
N ALA A 11 7.18 -5.11 21.24
CA ALA A 11 7.45 -4.72 19.86
C ALA A 11 7.00 -5.81 18.85
N LEU A 12 7.20 -7.07 19.18
CA LEU A 12 6.73 -8.18 18.36
C LEU A 12 5.20 -8.21 18.25
N LEU A 13 4.51 -7.99 19.37
CA LEU A 13 3.05 -7.94 19.37
C LEU A 13 2.53 -6.79 18.51
N LEU A 14 3.16 -5.60 18.64
CA LEU A 14 2.78 -4.45 17.82
C LEU A 14 3.08 -4.69 16.34
N GLY A 15 4.22 -5.35 16.01
CA GLY A 15 4.58 -5.69 14.65
C GLY A 15 3.60 -6.65 13.99
N ALA A 16 2.90 -7.48 14.79
CA ALA A 16 1.94 -8.44 14.29
C ALA A 16 0.60 -7.82 13.90
N THR A 17 0.37 -6.52 14.17
CA THR A 17 -0.92 -5.83 13.90
C THR A 17 -1.02 -5.25 12.51
N GLY A 18 0.09 -5.12 11.78
CA GLY A 18 0.10 -4.60 10.42
C GLY A 18 -0.10 -5.69 9.37
N PRO A 19 -0.35 -5.31 8.13
CA PRO A 19 -0.43 -6.26 7.03
C PRO A 19 0.92 -6.89 6.74
N ALA A 20 0.90 -8.07 6.10
CA ALA A 20 2.12 -8.67 5.58
C ALA A 20 2.77 -7.72 4.57
N PRO A 21 4.11 -7.67 4.50
CA PRO A 21 4.77 -6.86 3.47
C PRO A 21 4.53 -7.45 2.08
N SER A 22 4.50 -6.56 1.08
CA SER A 22 4.43 -6.94 -0.33
C SER A 22 5.81 -6.82 -0.95
N HIS A 23 6.15 -7.72 -1.86
CA HIS A 23 7.48 -7.81 -2.44
C HIS A 23 7.46 -7.70 -3.95
N CYS A 24 8.43 -6.98 -4.49
CA CYS A 24 8.64 -6.92 -5.93
C CYS A 24 9.15 -8.25 -6.46
N PRO A 25 8.73 -8.67 -7.66
CA PRO A 25 9.35 -9.78 -8.33
C PRO A 25 10.86 -9.50 -8.58
N PRO A 26 11.72 -10.52 -8.47
CA PRO A 26 13.14 -10.33 -8.73
C PRO A 26 13.39 -9.76 -10.14
N GLY A 27 14.30 -8.80 -10.26
CA GLY A 27 14.72 -8.24 -11.53
C GLY A 27 13.74 -7.29 -12.19
N HIS A 28 12.72 -6.81 -11.49
CA HIS A 28 11.76 -5.85 -12.04
C HIS A 28 12.24 -4.41 -11.74
N PRO A 29 12.84 -3.70 -12.72
CA PRO A 29 13.56 -2.46 -12.43
C PRO A 29 12.65 -1.30 -12.02
N ALA A 30 11.41 -1.26 -12.47
CA ALA A 30 10.48 -0.18 -12.15
C ALA A 30 9.64 -0.46 -10.91
N CYS A 31 9.78 -1.64 -10.30
CA CYS A 31 8.94 -2.05 -9.18
C CYS A 31 9.41 -1.39 -7.88
N ARG A 32 8.45 -0.92 -7.08
CA ARG A 32 8.68 -0.33 -5.77
C ARG A 32 7.76 -1.01 -4.75
N GLU A 33 8.24 -1.10 -3.54
CA GLU A 33 7.47 -1.62 -2.40
C GLU A 33 7.05 -0.48 -1.52
N THR A 34 5.82 -0.49 -1.04
CA THR A 34 5.30 0.56 -0.18
C THR A 34 4.45 -0.01 0.94
N TYR A 35 4.28 0.78 1.98
CA TYR A 35 3.50 0.44 3.16
C TYR A 35 3.06 1.74 3.82
N GLY A 36 1.81 1.83 4.18
CA GLY A 36 1.35 3.02 4.88
C GLY A 36 -0.13 3.00 5.20
N ARG A 37 -0.53 4.08 5.84
CA ARG A 37 -1.91 4.30 6.24
C ARG A 37 -2.67 4.98 5.12
N ILE A 38 -3.83 4.44 4.78
CA ILE A 38 -4.70 5.00 3.76
C ILE A 38 -5.26 6.33 4.27
N VAL A 39 -5.17 7.36 3.46
CA VAL A 39 -5.78 8.68 3.72
C VAL A 39 -6.88 9.01 2.72
N TYR A 40 -6.93 8.32 1.57
CA TYR A 40 -7.96 8.56 0.56
C TYR A 40 -8.20 7.29 -0.24
N VAL A 41 -9.46 7.04 -0.58
CA VAL A 41 -9.88 5.94 -1.45
C VAL A 41 -10.75 6.51 -2.56
N GLU A 42 -10.32 6.33 -3.79
CA GLU A 42 -11.15 6.68 -4.94
C GLU A 42 -12.06 5.50 -5.25
N ARG A 43 -13.36 5.70 -5.04
CA ARG A 43 -14.38 4.67 -5.27
C ARG A 43 -15.07 4.83 -6.62
N VAL A 44 -14.87 5.99 -7.25
CA VAL A 44 -15.40 6.27 -8.58
C VAL A 44 -14.49 5.63 -9.61
N ASP A 45 -15.09 4.98 -10.59
CA ASP A 45 -14.39 4.29 -11.66
C ASP A 45 -14.63 5.07 -12.96
N PRO A 46 -13.90 6.18 -13.18
CA PRO A 46 -14.20 7.11 -14.28
C PRO A 46 -13.93 6.53 -15.66
N ASP A 47 -13.00 5.58 -15.77
CA ASP A 47 -12.68 4.94 -17.06
C ASP A 47 -13.35 3.57 -17.24
N GLY A 48 -14.08 3.08 -16.24
CA GLY A 48 -14.84 1.84 -16.32
C GLY A 48 -14.00 0.57 -16.29
N ASP A 49 -12.74 0.66 -15.87
CA ASP A 49 -11.86 -0.52 -15.84
C ASP A 49 -11.97 -1.37 -14.57
N GLY A 50 -12.71 -0.88 -13.57
CA GLY A 50 -12.89 -1.58 -12.29
C GLY A 50 -11.75 -1.41 -11.31
N ASP A 51 -10.75 -0.60 -11.61
CA ASP A 51 -9.61 -0.36 -10.73
C ASP A 51 -10.02 0.46 -9.52
N ALA A 52 -9.39 0.16 -8.38
CA ALA A 52 -9.50 0.98 -7.18
C ALA A 52 -8.19 1.75 -6.98
N HIS A 53 -8.29 2.95 -6.43
CA HIS A 53 -7.12 3.78 -6.17
C HIS A 53 -7.10 4.15 -4.70
N PHE A 54 -5.93 3.97 -4.09
CA PHE A 54 -5.69 4.32 -2.69
C PHE A 54 -4.54 5.32 -2.63
N VAL A 55 -4.65 6.29 -1.73
CA VAL A 55 -3.52 7.17 -1.42
C VAL A 55 -3.12 6.90 0.02
N ILE A 56 -1.83 6.67 0.22
CA ILE A 56 -1.27 6.35 1.53
C ILE A 56 -0.24 7.39 1.94
N VAL A 57 -0.07 7.55 3.26
CA VAL A 57 1.07 8.28 3.80
C VAL A 57 2.30 7.39 3.65
N ASP A 58 3.29 7.89 2.93
CA ASP A 58 4.49 7.13 2.59
C ASP A 58 5.68 8.07 2.48
N PRO A 59 6.70 7.91 3.34
CA PRO A 59 7.89 8.78 3.29
C PRO A 59 8.61 8.76 1.95
N GLN A 60 8.46 7.70 1.14
CA GLN A 60 9.05 7.65 -0.20
C GLN A 60 8.49 8.72 -1.12
N GLY A 61 7.21 9.10 -0.94
CA GLY A 61 6.60 10.17 -1.70
C GLY A 61 6.62 9.95 -3.20
N ILE A 62 6.22 8.75 -3.65
CA ILE A 62 6.29 8.37 -5.07
C ILE A 62 5.37 9.25 -5.92
N THR A 63 4.21 9.60 -5.40
CA THR A 63 3.23 10.43 -6.13
C THR A 63 3.43 11.91 -5.85
N LEU A 64 3.44 12.28 -4.58
CA LEU A 64 3.61 13.64 -4.07
C LEU A 64 4.45 13.55 -2.80
N PRO A 65 5.03 14.65 -2.33
CA PRO A 65 5.77 14.62 -1.07
C PRO A 65 4.92 13.99 0.04
N GLY A 66 5.44 12.92 0.64
CA GLY A 66 4.79 12.21 1.74
C GLY A 66 3.62 11.31 1.35
N LEU A 67 3.28 11.19 0.07
CA LEU A 67 2.11 10.42 -0.39
C LEU A 67 2.47 9.52 -1.56
N THR A 68 1.90 8.32 -1.55
CA THR A 68 2.00 7.38 -2.68
C THR A 68 0.60 6.90 -3.05
N ALA A 69 0.27 6.99 -4.33
CA ALA A 69 -0.96 6.43 -4.88
C ALA A 69 -0.72 5.00 -5.32
N ILE A 70 -1.71 4.14 -5.07
CA ILE A 70 -1.69 2.74 -5.44
C ILE A 70 -2.90 2.46 -6.32
N ASP A 71 -2.65 1.96 -7.54
CA ASP A 71 -3.67 1.52 -8.46
C ASP A 71 -3.83 0.00 -8.32
N VAL A 72 -5.06 -0.46 -8.07
CA VAL A 72 -5.36 -1.87 -7.82
C VAL A 72 -6.40 -2.34 -8.81
N ARG A 73 -5.99 -3.21 -9.73
CA ARG A 73 -6.90 -3.76 -10.73
C ARG A 73 -8.04 -4.56 -10.09
N ALA A 74 -9.14 -4.70 -10.81
CA ALA A 74 -10.35 -5.36 -10.30
C ALA A 74 -10.08 -6.75 -9.73
N GLY A 75 -9.25 -7.55 -10.39
CA GLY A 75 -8.95 -8.92 -9.95
C GLY A 75 -8.12 -9.00 -8.67
N LEU A 76 -7.53 -7.90 -8.23
CA LEU A 76 -6.70 -7.86 -7.00
C LEU A 76 -7.37 -7.08 -5.87
N ARG A 77 -8.56 -6.51 -6.12
CA ARG A 77 -9.25 -5.67 -5.13
C ARG A 77 -9.65 -6.47 -3.89
N PRO A 78 -9.31 -5.99 -2.69
CA PRO A 78 -9.83 -6.57 -1.46
C PRO A 78 -11.36 -6.39 -1.36
N HIS A 79 -12.03 -7.35 -0.77
CA HIS A 79 -13.47 -7.28 -0.54
C HIS A 79 -13.79 -7.53 0.94
N PRO A 80 -14.32 -6.51 1.64
CA PRO A 80 -14.60 -5.16 1.20
C PRO A 80 -13.32 -4.35 0.99
N LEU A 81 -13.43 -3.21 0.29
CA LEU A 81 -12.29 -2.31 0.15
C LEU A 81 -11.88 -1.75 1.51
N PRO A 82 -10.58 -1.65 1.79
CA PRO A 82 -10.13 -0.93 2.97
C PRO A 82 -10.43 0.56 2.83
N GLY A 83 -10.55 1.24 3.96
CA GLY A 83 -10.85 2.66 3.99
C GLY A 83 -9.78 3.50 4.68
N PRO A 84 -9.97 4.83 4.74
CA PRO A 84 -9.05 5.71 5.44
C PRO A 84 -8.80 5.25 6.87
N GLY A 85 -7.53 5.29 7.30
CA GLY A 85 -7.11 4.82 8.61
C GLY A 85 -6.58 3.39 8.62
N GLU A 86 -6.92 2.58 7.64
CA GLU A 86 -6.40 1.21 7.55
C GLU A 86 -5.00 1.19 6.93
N LEU A 87 -4.25 0.15 7.24
CA LEU A 87 -2.90 -0.04 6.73
C LEU A 87 -2.91 -0.95 5.51
N ILE A 88 -2.06 -0.64 4.54
CA ILE A 88 -1.94 -1.40 3.29
C ILE A 88 -0.46 -1.51 2.91
N SER A 89 -0.08 -2.65 2.38
CA SER A 89 1.21 -2.82 1.70
C SER A 89 0.95 -3.16 0.24
N ALA A 90 1.81 -2.69 -0.64
CA ALA A 90 1.71 -2.98 -2.06
C ALA A 90 3.10 -3.02 -2.69
N ALA A 91 3.22 -3.78 -3.77
CA ALA A 91 4.43 -3.81 -4.59
C ALA A 91 4.02 -3.88 -6.05
N GLY A 92 4.68 -3.10 -6.87
CA GLY A 92 4.45 -3.09 -8.31
C GLY A 92 5.22 -1.98 -9.00
N PRO A 93 5.17 -1.96 -10.34
CA PRO A 93 5.85 -0.93 -11.11
C PRO A 93 5.24 0.44 -10.89
N VAL A 94 6.08 1.45 -10.89
CA VAL A 94 5.64 2.85 -10.87
C VAL A 94 5.24 3.22 -12.29
N GLN A 95 4.03 3.71 -12.44
CA GLN A 95 3.44 4.11 -13.72
C GLN A 95 2.83 5.49 -13.60
N THR A 96 2.59 6.13 -14.75
CA THR A 96 1.85 7.38 -14.81
C THR A 96 0.36 7.07 -14.87
N GLY A 97 -0.41 7.60 -13.94
CA GLY A 97 -1.85 7.43 -13.90
C GLY A 97 -2.58 8.38 -14.84
N SER A 98 -3.92 8.29 -14.84
CA SER A 98 -4.80 9.03 -15.75
C SER A 98 -4.65 10.55 -15.67
N TYR A 99 -4.24 11.06 -14.52
CA TYR A 99 -4.05 12.49 -14.30
C TYR A 99 -2.59 12.93 -14.33
N GLY A 100 -1.71 12.10 -14.89
CA GLY A 100 -0.29 12.41 -15.00
C GLY A 100 0.51 12.23 -13.71
N GLN A 101 -0.08 11.72 -12.67
CA GLN A 101 0.60 11.46 -11.40
C GLN A 101 1.22 10.08 -11.38
N SER A 102 2.39 9.95 -10.76
CA SER A 102 3.02 8.66 -10.55
C SER A 102 2.22 7.83 -9.54
N GLN A 103 2.14 6.53 -9.78
CA GLN A 103 1.44 5.60 -8.90
C GLN A 103 2.07 4.23 -9.01
N ILE A 104 1.91 3.40 -7.96
CA ILE A 104 2.28 2.00 -8.01
C ILE A 104 1.10 1.22 -8.61
N HIS A 105 1.35 0.46 -9.67
CA HIS A 105 0.39 -0.49 -10.19
C HIS A 105 0.60 -1.82 -9.45
N ALA A 106 -0.26 -2.13 -8.49
CA ALA A 106 -0.03 -3.24 -7.58
C ALA A 106 -0.03 -4.60 -8.28
N LEU A 107 1.03 -5.35 -8.07
CA LEU A 107 1.13 -6.76 -8.44
C LEU A 107 0.87 -7.64 -7.23
N GLU A 108 1.20 -7.15 -6.04
CA GLU A 108 0.93 -7.79 -4.76
C GLU A 108 0.39 -6.75 -3.79
N LEU A 109 -0.56 -7.15 -2.97
CA LEU A 109 -1.27 -6.26 -2.06
C LEU A 109 -1.69 -7.01 -0.81
N HIS A 110 -1.50 -6.42 0.35
CA HIS A 110 -2.00 -6.94 1.62
C HIS A 110 -2.64 -5.83 2.43
N VAL A 111 -3.74 -6.13 3.08
CA VAL A 111 -4.43 -5.21 4.00
C VAL A 111 -4.54 -5.85 5.37
N THR A 112 -4.73 -5.04 6.40
CA THR A 112 -4.91 -5.55 7.77
C THR A 112 -6.32 -6.11 7.91
N ARG A 113 -6.41 -7.44 8.08
CA ARG A 113 -7.72 -8.09 8.27
C ARG A 113 -7.65 -9.29 9.18
#